data_a807e4ac3db0cc4a5d8492eb373b2513
#
_entry.id   a807e4ac3db0cc4a5d8492eb373b2513
#
_cell.length_a   1.000
_cell.length_b   1.000
_cell.length_c   1.000
_cell.angle_alpha   90.00
_cell.angle_beta   90.00
_cell.angle_gamma   90.00
#
_symmetry.space_group_name_H-M   'P 1'
#
loop_
_entity.id
_entity.type
_entity.pdbx_description
1 polymer ?
#
loop_
_entity_poly.entity_id
_entity_poly.type
_entity_poly.pdbx_seq_one_letter_code
_entity_poly.pdbx_strand_id
1 'polypeptide(L)'
;MWRWLRVGLAAAAALLLMLAVWTPSQKRGPALVNPSVTLSDFDATRALARSDEAPSLLVDRDNPRLVYLSDVDLITGACRFSVSLDGGRTWRKENAPQLDPYTRNCALGSGRPQNIRTELAQGPKGTFYYVFQGNDPAAGGSRAVLVGRTADGGRSWSTTVVDAGPKVTTVEDTVLNFEGHLAVDPRNPKLVYVMWRRAYPPADPGGRPRPSRAYFAVSHDGGATFGPATQLLDFDLGTDGPHPLIVGDAVYAFYRQAAPPLPTEASALPSATPPLTRLFVAVSRDGGRRWSRSEIAAARDASEPAVAYDGARKQFYAAWHDNRRDELDVWFSSSPDGVSWSQPKLLNDDPRGMRVGQHYPQLTLSPNGRIDVAWYDWRDDPFPAPSVGTGNVLGTFTNRGKVASVYLTSSRDGGKTWSPNVRANDELIDRTVGTWANNYDVLAPPAIASTSRGAVVAWSDTRNATVLSQSQDIAVATVTFETVTPARVTGLQAALVGVLVGSGIAMWGALLIVRRPVR
;
A
#
# COMPACT_ATOMS: atom_id res chain seq x y z
N MET A 1 -9.95 14.45 64.79
CA MET A 1 -10.95 13.93 63.83
C MET A 1 -11.24 14.91 62.70
N TRP A 2 -11.56 16.17 62.92
CA TRP A 2 -11.90 17.17 61.91
C TRP A 2 -10.78 17.55 60.92
N ARG A 3 -9.51 17.47 61.28
CA ARG A 3 -8.38 17.79 60.39
C ARG A 3 -8.22 16.77 59.27
N TRP A 4 -8.40 15.52 59.58
CA TRP A 4 -8.26 14.41 58.64
C TRP A 4 -9.44 14.34 57.66
N LEU A 5 -10.65 14.72 58.13
CA LEU A 5 -11.83 14.79 57.25
C LEU A 5 -11.67 15.87 56.16
N ARG A 6 -11.02 17.00 56.48
CA ARG A 6 -10.72 18.09 55.56
C ARG A 6 -9.70 17.71 54.49
N VAL A 7 -8.65 16.99 54.90
CA VAL A 7 -7.64 16.49 53.98
C VAL A 7 -8.25 15.44 53.05
N GLY A 8 -9.09 14.55 53.55
CA GLY A 8 -9.80 13.57 52.74
C GLY A 8 -10.75 14.16 51.72
N LEU A 9 -11.52 15.20 52.08
CA LEU A 9 -12.44 15.91 51.16
C LEU A 9 -11.67 16.72 50.10
N ALA A 10 -10.56 17.36 50.45
CA ALA A 10 -9.73 18.08 49.49
C ALA A 10 -9.03 17.13 48.51
N ALA A 11 -8.56 15.98 48.99
CA ALA A 11 -7.97 14.94 48.17
C ALA A 11 -9.02 14.29 47.23
N ALA A 12 -10.25 14.03 47.70
CA ALA A 12 -11.33 13.52 46.88
C ALA A 12 -11.78 14.52 45.81
N ALA A 13 -11.85 15.81 46.14
CA ALA A 13 -12.18 16.87 45.17
C ALA A 13 -11.07 17.02 44.14
N ALA A 14 -9.81 16.96 44.52
CA ALA A 14 -8.68 16.98 43.60
C ALA A 14 -8.64 15.73 42.70
N LEU A 15 -8.97 14.55 43.20
CA LEU A 15 -9.07 13.32 42.46
C LEU A 15 -10.22 13.37 41.45
N LEU A 16 -11.38 13.90 41.83
CA LEU A 16 -12.53 14.10 40.95
C LEU A 16 -12.26 15.16 39.87
N LEU A 17 -11.51 16.23 40.20
CA LEU A 17 -11.03 17.21 39.21
C LEU A 17 -10.02 16.59 38.27
N MET A 18 -9.09 15.78 38.73
CA MET A 18 -8.16 15.05 37.87
C MET A 18 -8.88 14.03 36.99
N LEU A 19 -9.88 13.32 37.50
CA LEU A 19 -10.70 12.40 36.71
C LEU A 19 -11.61 13.13 35.71
N ALA A 20 -12.08 14.33 36.03
CA ALA A 20 -12.88 15.15 35.12
C ALA A 20 -12.05 15.86 34.03
N VAL A 21 -10.78 16.15 34.31
CA VAL A 21 -9.84 16.79 33.35
C VAL A 21 -9.05 15.71 32.59
N TRP A 22 -8.87 14.55 33.18
CA TRP A 22 -8.20 13.41 32.58
C TRP A 22 -9.24 12.52 31.84
N THR A 23 -9.92 13.09 30.84
CA THR A 23 -10.34 12.25 29.72
C THR A 23 -9.06 11.96 28.95
N PRO A 24 -8.53 10.73 28.96
CA PRO A 24 -7.45 10.42 28.04
C PRO A 24 -7.99 10.81 26.67
N SER A 25 -7.26 11.66 25.97
CA SER A 25 -7.48 11.82 24.54
C SER A 25 -7.20 10.44 23.96
N GLN A 26 -8.22 9.59 23.96
CA GLN A 26 -8.14 8.33 23.24
C GLN A 26 -7.82 8.75 21.84
N LYS A 27 -6.61 8.48 21.41
CA LYS A 27 -6.23 8.49 20.01
C LYS A 27 -7.15 7.47 19.34
N ARG A 28 -8.36 7.91 19.02
CA ARG A 28 -9.32 7.03 18.36
C ARG A 28 -8.76 6.72 17.00
N GLY A 29 -8.51 5.45 16.76
CA GLY A 29 -8.24 4.90 15.46
C GLY A 29 -9.39 5.16 14.48
N PRO A 30 -9.34 4.64 13.29
CA PRO A 30 -10.48 4.66 12.38
C PRO A 30 -11.70 4.10 13.12
N ALA A 31 -12.77 4.88 13.20
CA ALA A 31 -13.89 4.59 14.09
C ALA A 31 -14.73 3.42 13.60
N LEU A 32 -14.75 3.19 12.30
CA LEU A 32 -15.64 2.20 11.69
C LEU A 32 -15.01 1.65 10.40
N VAL A 33 -14.86 0.34 10.34
CA VAL A 33 -14.63 -0.39 9.08
C VAL A 33 -15.98 -1.00 8.69
N ASN A 34 -16.50 -0.61 7.52
CA ASN A 34 -17.73 -1.19 7.00
C ASN A 34 -17.44 -2.62 6.50
N PRO A 35 -18.47 -3.52 6.50
CA PRO A 35 -18.34 -4.83 5.89
C PRO A 35 -17.77 -4.76 4.49
N SER A 36 -16.95 -5.72 4.12
CA SER A 36 -16.35 -5.77 2.80
C SER A 36 -17.38 -6.13 1.72
N VAL A 37 -17.14 -5.60 0.53
CA VAL A 37 -17.89 -5.95 -0.68
C VAL A 37 -16.96 -6.75 -1.58
N THR A 38 -17.38 -7.93 -2.01
CA THR A 38 -16.64 -8.74 -2.97
C THR A 38 -17.03 -8.32 -4.39
N LEU A 39 -16.03 -8.13 -5.23
CA LEU A 39 -16.22 -7.88 -6.67
C LEU A 39 -16.21 -9.22 -7.44
N SER A 40 -16.97 -10.21 -6.95
CA SER A 40 -16.96 -11.52 -7.57
C SER A 40 -17.64 -11.50 -8.94
N ASP A 41 -16.99 -12.14 -9.89
CA ASP A 41 -17.55 -12.51 -11.19
C ASP A 41 -18.17 -13.90 -11.16
N PHE A 42 -18.60 -14.36 -9.99
CA PHE A 42 -19.15 -15.69 -9.86
C PHE A 42 -20.40 -15.84 -10.74
N ASP A 43 -20.20 -16.39 -11.92
CA ASP A 43 -21.26 -16.91 -12.74
C ASP A 43 -21.49 -18.36 -12.32
N ALA A 44 -22.54 -18.58 -11.53
CA ALA A 44 -22.92 -19.90 -11.05
C ALA A 44 -23.21 -20.92 -12.19
N THR A 45 -23.35 -20.43 -13.42
CA THR A 45 -23.59 -21.25 -14.61
C THR A 45 -22.28 -21.71 -15.28
N ARG A 46 -21.14 -21.14 -14.91
CA ARG A 46 -19.82 -21.53 -15.43
C ARG A 46 -18.95 -21.97 -14.28
N ALA A 47 -18.84 -23.27 -14.09
CA ALA A 47 -17.99 -23.91 -13.08
C ALA A 47 -16.46 -23.69 -13.30
N LEU A 48 -16.07 -22.64 -13.99
CA LEU A 48 -14.67 -22.29 -14.20
C LEU A 48 -14.27 -21.27 -13.13
N ALA A 49 -13.28 -21.67 -12.34
CA ALA A 49 -12.60 -20.81 -11.41
C ALA A 49 -12.18 -19.51 -12.09
N ARG A 50 -12.49 -18.35 -11.47
CA ARG A 50 -11.92 -17.06 -11.81
C ARG A 50 -11.04 -16.64 -10.66
N SER A 51 -9.93 -16.01 -10.97
CA SER A 51 -8.95 -15.60 -9.97
C SER A 51 -8.53 -14.18 -10.26
N ASP A 52 -8.95 -13.27 -9.42
CA ASP A 52 -8.66 -11.85 -9.51
C ASP A 52 -7.58 -11.46 -8.51
N GLU A 53 -6.59 -10.73 -8.97
CA GLU A 53 -5.45 -10.30 -8.15
C GLU A 53 -4.92 -8.91 -8.48
N ALA A 54 -3.96 -8.48 -7.67
CA ALA A 54 -3.20 -7.25 -7.85
C ALA A 54 -4.05 -5.99 -7.96
N PRO A 55 -4.89 -5.69 -6.97
CA PRO A 55 -5.72 -4.51 -7.01
C PRO A 55 -4.86 -3.23 -7.01
N SER A 56 -5.30 -2.23 -7.77
CA SER A 56 -4.85 -0.84 -7.66
C SER A 56 -6.06 0.07 -7.50
N LEU A 57 -5.99 0.98 -6.55
CA LEU A 57 -7.08 1.90 -6.20
C LEU A 57 -6.70 3.35 -6.48
N LEU A 58 -7.65 4.10 -7.00
CA LEU A 58 -7.53 5.53 -7.17
C LEU A 58 -8.84 6.21 -6.75
N VAL A 59 -8.75 7.15 -5.81
CA VAL A 59 -9.85 8.06 -5.48
C VAL A 59 -9.69 9.34 -6.28
N ASP A 60 -10.75 9.76 -6.96
CA ASP A 60 -10.75 11.05 -7.68
C ASP A 60 -10.58 12.20 -6.69
N ARG A 61 -9.56 13.05 -6.92
CA ARG A 61 -9.25 14.20 -6.05
C ARG A 61 -10.35 15.24 -6.04
N ASP A 62 -11.05 15.41 -7.17
CA ASP A 62 -12.08 16.42 -7.35
C ASP A 62 -13.45 15.92 -6.88
N ASN A 63 -13.67 14.60 -6.93
CA ASN A 63 -14.90 13.96 -6.48
C ASN A 63 -14.62 12.66 -5.72
N PRO A 64 -14.41 12.70 -4.40
CA PRO A 64 -14.06 11.51 -3.61
C PRO A 64 -15.16 10.43 -3.52
N ARG A 65 -16.31 10.63 -4.14
CA ARG A 65 -17.30 9.57 -4.36
C ARG A 65 -16.93 8.66 -5.53
N LEU A 66 -16.11 9.16 -6.46
CA LEU A 66 -15.60 8.37 -7.55
C LEU A 66 -14.34 7.62 -7.11
N VAL A 67 -14.42 6.31 -7.16
CA VAL A 67 -13.29 5.43 -6.86
C VAL A 67 -13.12 4.47 -8.03
N TYR A 68 -11.89 4.32 -8.46
CA TYR A 68 -11.51 3.44 -9.55
C TYR A 68 -10.66 2.31 -9.02
N LEU A 69 -10.90 1.11 -9.53
CA LEU A 69 -10.15 -0.08 -9.19
C LEU A 69 -9.73 -0.77 -10.47
N SER A 70 -8.47 -1.14 -10.55
CA SER A 70 -7.97 -2.08 -11.55
C SER A 70 -7.50 -3.35 -10.88
N ASP A 71 -7.69 -4.46 -11.54
CA ASP A 71 -7.23 -5.78 -11.15
C ASP A 71 -6.94 -6.64 -12.37
N VAL A 72 -6.47 -7.85 -12.15
CA VAL A 72 -6.08 -8.79 -13.21
C VAL A 72 -6.75 -10.13 -12.98
N ASP A 73 -7.40 -10.65 -14.00
CA ASP A 73 -7.87 -12.04 -14.02
C ASP A 73 -6.70 -12.97 -14.36
N LEU A 74 -6.22 -13.71 -13.39
CA LEU A 74 -5.07 -14.61 -13.56
C LEU A 74 -5.34 -15.78 -14.52
N ILE A 75 -6.60 -16.17 -14.69
CA ILE A 75 -6.95 -17.33 -15.53
C ILE A 75 -7.02 -16.94 -16.99
N THR A 76 -7.66 -15.83 -17.29
CA THR A 76 -7.79 -15.33 -18.68
C THR A 76 -6.67 -14.39 -19.06
N GLY A 77 -5.91 -13.88 -18.11
CA GLY A 77 -4.91 -12.84 -18.32
C GLY A 77 -5.50 -11.46 -18.59
N ALA A 78 -6.80 -11.27 -18.40
CA ALA A 78 -7.47 -10.02 -18.73
C ALA A 78 -7.20 -8.93 -17.69
N CYS A 79 -6.89 -7.73 -18.18
CA CYS A 79 -6.96 -6.52 -17.34
C CYS A 79 -8.43 -6.21 -17.04
N ARG A 80 -8.71 -5.76 -15.84
CA ARG A 80 -10.06 -5.38 -15.40
C ARG A 80 -10.09 -3.96 -14.88
N PHE A 81 -11.25 -3.38 -14.94
CA PHE A 81 -11.50 -2.04 -14.45
C PHE A 81 -12.91 -1.93 -13.89
N SER A 82 -13.00 -1.37 -12.71
CA SER A 82 -14.25 -1.19 -11.99
C SER A 82 -14.36 0.23 -11.44
N VAL A 83 -15.58 0.75 -11.36
CA VAL A 83 -15.86 2.11 -10.92
C VAL A 83 -16.93 2.09 -9.84
N SER A 84 -16.67 2.80 -8.75
CA SER A 84 -17.65 3.15 -7.72
C SER A 84 -18.05 4.62 -7.83
N LEU A 85 -19.34 4.91 -7.70
CA LEU A 85 -19.91 6.27 -7.70
C LEU A 85 -20.32 6.75 -6.30
N ASP A 86 -20.09 5.93 -5.28
CA ASP A 86 -20.56 6.15 -3.91
C ASP A 86 -19.46 6.00 -2.85
N GLY A 87 -18.20 6.13 -3.28
CA GLY A 87 -17.04 6.11 -2.39
C GLY A 87 -16.57 4.70 -2.01
N GLY A 88 -16.76 3.73 -2.89
CA GLY A 88 -16.29 2.35 -2.71
C GLY A 88 -17.32 1.39 -2.09
N ARG A 89 -18.58 1.80 -1.96
CA ARG A 89 -19.64 0.95 -1.37
C ARG A 89 -20.27 0.00 -2.37
N THR A 90 -20.48 0.47 -3.59
CA THR A 90 -20.98 -0.35 -4.69
C THR A 90 -20.10 -0.15 -5.92
N TRP A 91 -20.00 -1.17 -6.74
CA TRP A 91 -19.10 -1.22 -7.86
C TRP A 91 -19.80 -1.68 -9.13
N ARG A 92 -19.37 -1.12 -10.25
CA ARG A 92 -19.75 -1.59 -11.59
C ARG A 92 -18.50 -1.83 -12.41
N LYS A 93 -18.54 -2.86 -13.23
CA LYS A 93 -17.47 -3.16 -14.17
C LYS A 93 -17.56 -2.25 -15.37
N GLU A 94 -16.41 -1.83 -15.83
CA GLU A 94 -16.22 -1.05 -17.05
C GLU A 94 -15.17 -1.72 -17.93
N ASN A 95 -15.06 -1.29 -19.16
CA ASN A 95 -14.02 -1.79 -20.05
C ASN A 95 -12.65 -1.29 -19.60
N ALA A 96 -11.70 -2.21 -19.44
CA ALA A 96 -10.30 -1.85 -19.29
C ALA A 96 -9.73 -1.36 -20.64
N PRO A 97 -8.64 -0.58 -20.63
CA PRO A 97 -8.01 -0.13 -21.86
C PRO A 97 -7.50 -1.32 -22.69
N GLN A 98 -7.65 -1.23 -23.99
CA GLN A 98 -7.26 -2.26 -24.95
C GLN A 98 -6.53 -1.65 -26.14
N LEU A 99 -5.67 -2.43 -26.76
CA LEU A 99 -5.00 -2.09 -28.00
C LEU A 99 -4.59 -3.37 -28.74
N ASP A 100 -5.19 -3.65 -29.89
CA ASP A 100 -4.78 -4.77 -30.72
C ASP A 100 -3.36 -4.56 -31.29
N PRO A 101 -2.53 -5.60 -31.37
CA PRO A 101 -2.73 -6.99 -30.97
C PRO A 101 -2.38 -7.29 -29.50
N TYR A 102 -2.06 -6.29 -28.69
CA TYR A 102 -1.58 -6.42 -27.30
C TYR A 102 -2.68 -6.78 -26.30
N THR A 103 -3.91 -6.84 -26.76
CA THR A 103 -5.06 -7.07 -25.91
C THR A 103 -5.13 -8.49 -25.42
N ARG A 104 -5.10 -8.72 -24.16
CA ARG A 104 -5.54 -9.92 -23.43
C ARG A 104 -4.54 -10.53 -22.45
N ASN A 105 -3.40 -9.91 -22.18
CA ASN A 105 -2.36 -10.59 -21.39
C ASN A 105 -1.77 -9.75 -20.26
N CYS A 106 -2.59 -9.11 -19.45
CA CYS A 106 -2.11 -8.46 -18.23
C CYS A 106 -1.34 -9.41 -17.32
N ALA A 107 -1.73 -10.70 -17.30
CA ALA A 107 -1.23 -11.68 -16.35
C ALA A 107 -0.33 -12.78 -16.92
N LEU A 108 -0.32 -13.03 -18.23
CA LEU A 108 0.33 -14.24 -18.77
C LEU A 108 1.86 -14.17 -18.70
N GLY A 109 2.46 -15.27 -18.22
CA GLY A 109 3.88 -15.57 -18.31
C GLY A 109 4.76 -15.14 -17.15
N SER A 110 4.23 -14.59 -16.06
CA SER A 110 5.06 -14.20 -14.91
C SER A 110 5.34 -15.34 -13.94
N GLY A 111 4.52 -16.40 -13.94
CA GLY A 111 4.65 -17.50 -13.00
C GLY A 111 4.48 -17.13 -11.52
N ARG A 112 4.27 -15.84 -11.22
CA ARG A 112 4.08 -15.32 -9.85
C ARG A 112 3.15 -14.11 -9.85
N PRO A 113 2.12 -14.08 -9.00
CA PRO A 113 1.16 -12.98 -8.90
C PRO A 113 1.79 -11.65 -8.48
N GLN A 114 2.87 -11.67 -7.70
CA GLN A 114 3.54 -10.46 -7.22
C GLN A 114 4.15 -9.60 -8.33
N ASN A 115 4.39 -10.17 -9.51
CA ASN A 115 4.97 -9.48 -10.66
C ASN A 115 3.92 -8.97 -11.66
N ILE A 116 2.65 -9.12 -11.30
CA ILE A 116 1.52 -8.73 -12.13
C ILE A 116 0.87 -7.56 -11.45
N ARG A 117 1.14 -6.38 -11.94
CA ARG A 117 0.51 -5.16 -11.42
C ARG A 117 0.01 -4.30 -12.55
N THR A 118 -1.18 -3.82 -12.37
CA THR A 118 -1.69 -2.66 -13.08
C THR A 118 -1.67 -1.48 -12.12
N GLU A 119 -1.51 -0.28 -12.60
CA GLU A 119 -1.55 0.89 -11.75
C GLU A 119 -2.42 1.98 -12.37
N LEU A 120 -3.18 2.65 -11.51
CA LEU A 120 -4.01 3.79 -11.83
C LEU A 120 -3.35 5.06 -11.33
N ALA A 121 -3.28 6.08 -12.16
CA ALA A 121 -2.81 7.40 -11.77
C ALA A 121 -3.75 8.50 -12.26
N GLN A 122 -3.93 9.53 -11.44
CA GLN A 122 -4.77 10.67 -11.80
C GLN A 122 -3.95 11.74 -12.52
N GLY A 123 -4.44 12.15 -13.67
CA GLY A 123 -4.01 13.34 -14.40
C GLY A 123 -4.84 14.58 -14.02
N PRO A 124 -4.81 15.63 -14.84
CA PRO A 124 -5.60 16.84 -14.62
C PRO A 124 -7.06 16.67 -15.07
N LYS A 125 -7.96 17.40 -14.42
CA LYS A 125 -9.35 17.60 -14.87
C LYS A 125 -10.11 16.30 -15.21
N GLY A 126 -10.07 15.32 -14.30
CA GLY A 126 -10.80 14.05 -14.50
C GLY A 126 -10.16 13.11 -15.53
N THR A 127 -8.94 13.39 -15.95
CA THR A 127 -8.15 12.45 -16.76
C THR A 127 -7.52 11.40 -15.84
N PHE A 128 -7.58 10.13 -16.26
CA PHE A 128 -6.94 9.01 -15.57
C PHE A 128 -6.07 8.23 -16.53
N TYR A 129 -5.07 7.61 -15.95
CA TYR A 129 -4.15 6.73 -16.65
C TYR A 129 -4.19 5.34 -16.02
N TYR A 130 -4.05 4.35 -16.87
CA TYR A 130 -3.99 2.94 -16.52
C TYR A 130 -2.73 2.36 -17.17
N VAL A 131 -1.70 2.03 -16.41
CA VAL A 131 -0.52 1.34 -16.91
C VAL A 131 -0.69 -0.16 -16.77
N PHE A 132 -0.36 -0.91 -17.82
CA PHE A 132 -0.51 -2.36 -17.87
C PHE A 132 0.51 -2.97 -18.84
N GLN A 133 0.59 -4.29 -18.81
CA GLN A 133 1.42 -5.06 -19.74
C GLN A 133 0.53 -5.73 -20.77
N GLY A 134 1.05 -5.86 -21.97
CA GLY A 134 0.40 -6.58 -23.05
C GLY A 134 1.38 -7.47 -23.78
N ASN A 135 0.88 -8.54 -24.39
CA ASN A 135 1.70 -9.45 -25.17
C ASN A 135 1.33 -9.31 -26.66
N ASP A 136 2.34 -9.10 -27.51
CA ASP A 136 2.15 -9.17 -28.95
C ASP A 136 2.51 -10.58 -29.42
N PRO A 137 1.55 -11.39 -29.85
CA PRO A 137 1.84 -12.73 -30.38
C PRO A 137 2.77 -12.71 -31.58
N ALA A 138 2.74 -11.64 -32.39
CA ALA A 138 3.59 -11.48 -33.57
C ALA A 138 5.03 -11.07 -33.21
N ALA A 139 5.25 -10.54 -32.02
CA ALA A 139 6.58 -10.14 -31.53
C ALA A 139 7.33 -11.29 -30.82
N GLY A 140 6.88 -12.55 -30.95
CA GLY A 140 7.59 -13.71 -30.42
C GLY A 140 7.55 -13.84 -28.90
N GLY A 141 6.59 -13.21 -28.22
CA GLY A 141 6.36 -13.38 -26.79
C GLY A 141 6.99 -12.32 -25.88
N SER A 142 7.63 -11.29 -26.43
CA SER A 142 8.02 -10.13 -25.63
C SER A 142 6.79 -9.42 -25.08
N ARG A 143 6.92 -8.96 -23.82
CA ARG A 143 5.86 -8.25 -23.14
C ARG A 143 6.06 -6.74 -23.27
N ALA A 144 5.06 -6.06 -23.82
CA ALA A 144 5.03 -4.62 -23.96
C ALA A 144 4.52 -3.93 -22.67
N VAL A 145 4.88 -2.66 -22.49
CA VAL A 145 4.27 -1.74 -21.53
C VAL A 145 3.35 -0.81 -22.29
N LEU A 146 2.11 -0.68 -21.81
CA LEU A 146 1.07 0.15 -22.40
C LEU A 146 0.48 1.10 -21.36
N VAL A 147 -0.03 2.23 -21.86
CA VAL A 147 -0.77 3.20 -21.07
C VAL A 147 -2.11 3.47 -21.74
N GLY A 148 -3.20 3.19 -21.05
CA GLY A 148 -4.53 3.67 -21.37
C GLY A 148 -4.76 5.03 -20.72
N ARG A 149 -5.39 5.94 -21.45
CA ARG A 149 -5.81 7.26 -20.95
C ARG A 149 -7.31 7.43 -21.19
N THR A 150 -8.01 7.90 -20.18
CA THR A 150 -9.43 8.24 -20.25
C THR A 150 -9.69 9.64 -19.69
N ALA A 151 -10.72 10.32 -20.18
CA ALA A 151 -11.19 11.61 -19.66
C ALA A 151 -12.70 11.58 -19.31
N ASP A 152 -13.32 10.40 -19.37
CA ASP A 152 -14.76 10.21 -19.19
C ASP A 152 -15.09 9.13 -18.11
N GLY A 153 -14.11 8.87 -17.21
CA GLY A 153 -14.27 7.91 -16.12
C GLY A 153 -14.17 6.45 -16.57
N GLY A 154 -13.42 6.16 -17.63
CA GLY A 154 -13.20 4.80 -18.13
C GLY A 154 -14.21 4.29 -19.14
N ARG A 155 -15.11 5.14 -19.61
CA ARG A 155 -16.09 4.76 -20.66
C ARG A 155 -15.42 4.58 -22.02
N SER A 156 -14.44 5.40 -22.30
CA SER A 156 -13.58 5.29 -23.48
C SER A 156 -12.11 5.45 -23.11
N TRP A 157 -11.24 4.78 -23.86
CA TRP A 157 -9.81 4.76 -23.65
C TRP A 157 -9.06 5.07 -24.93
N SER A 158 -8.03 5.91 -24.81
CA SER A 158 -6.97 6.04 -25.81
C SER A 158 -5.76 5.29 -25.27
N THR A 159 -5.30 4.26 -25.97
CA THR A 159 -4.21 3.41 -25.53
C THR A 159 -2.97 3.60 -26.38
N THR A 160 -1.82 3.69 -25.74
CA THR A 160 -0.52 3.94 -26.38
C THR A 160 0.50 2.90 -25.90
N VAL A 161 1.29 2.38 -26.83
CA VAL A 161 2.46 1.55 -26.51
C VAL A 161 3.58 2.44 -26.01
N VAL A 162 4.02 2.22 -24.78
CA VAL A 162 5.18 2.90 -24.19
C VAL A 162 6.48 2.25 -24.65
N ASP A 163 6.49 0.93 -24.61
CA ASP A 163 7.63 0.11 -25.03
C ASP A 163 7.14 -1.27 -25.49
N ALA A 164 7.34 -1.58 -26.76
CA ALA A 164 7.03 -2.89 -27.34
C ALA A 164 8.08 -3.96 -27.01
N GLY A 165 9.21 -3.56 -26.44
CA GLY A 165 10.41 -4.41 -26.35
C GLY A 165 11.17 -4.50 -27.68
N PRO A 166 12.33 -5.13 -27.70
CA PRO A 166 13.08 -5.38 -28.93
C PRO A 166 12.34 -6.37 -29.81
N LYS A 167 12.55 -6.28 -31.11
CA LYS A 167 12.08 -7.31 -32.05
C LYS A 167 12.75 -8.64 -31.74
N VAL A 168 11.97 -9.66 -31.43
CA VAL A 168 12.47 -10.99 -31.12
C VAL A 168 12.88 -11.70 -32.41
N THR A 169 14.14 -12.01 -32.52
CA THR A 169 14.69 -12.84 -33.61
C THR A 169 15.14 -14.20 -33.10
N THR A 170 15.48 -14.27 -31.81
CA THR A 170 15.85 -15.49 -31.09
C THR A 170 15.19 -15.48 -29.71
N VAL A 171 15.18 -16.63 -29.04
CA VAL A 171 14.68 -16.72 -27.66
C VAL A 171 15.44 -15.78 -26.70
N GLU A 172 16.72 -15.53 -27.00
CA GLU A 172 17.58 -14.65 -26.20
C GLU A 172 17.18 -13.18 -26.30
N ASP A 173 16.52 -12.78 -27.39
CA ASP A 173 16.02 -11.41 -27.59
C ASP A 173 14.72 -11.14 -26.86
N THR A 174 14.05 -12.18 -26.37
CA THR A 174 12.79 -12.04 -25.64
C THR A 174 13.00 -11.22 -24.37
N VAL A 175 12.19 -10.20 -24.18
CA VAL A 175 12.18 -9.41 -22.94
C VAL A 175 10.81 -9.45 -22.30
N LEU A 176 10.81 -9.44 -20.98
CA LEU A 176 9.60 -9.42 -20.18
C LEU A 176 9.58 -8.12 -19.37
N ASN A 177 8.72 -7.20 -19.77
CA ASN A 177 8.48 -5.98 -19.02
C ASN A 177 7.42 -6.24 -17.96
N PHE A 178 7.70 -5.85 -16.71
CA PHE A 178 6.85 -6.07 -15.55
C PHE A 178 6.69 -4.79 -14.75
N GLU A 179 5.64 -4.74 -13.93
CA GLU A 179 5.48 -3.75 -12.88
C GLU A 179 5.67 -2.32 -13.40
N GLY A 180 4.80 -1.95 -14.33
CA GLY A 180 4.75 -0.59 -14.84
C GLY A 180 4.13 0.35 -13.81
N HIS A 181 4.84 1.45 -13.52
CA HIS A 181 4.40 2.53 -12.65
C HIS A 181 4.40 3.84 -13.40
N LEU A 182 3.49 4.76 -13.01
CA LEU A 182 3.28 5.98 -13.75
C LEU A 182 3.14 7.19 -12.81
N ALA A 183 3.78 8.30 -13.20
CA ALA A 183 3.58 9.60 -12.55
C ALA A 183 3.30 10.68 -13.59
N VAL A 184 2.31 11.52 -13.31
CA VAL A 184 1.98 12.73 -14.08
C VAL A 184 2.52 13.94 -13.34
N ASP A 185 3.24 14.83 -14.03
CA ASP A 185 3.70 16.09 -13.40
C ASP A 185 2.48 16.97 -13.07
N PRO A 186 2.21 17.26 -11.79
CA PRO A 186 1.05 18.05 -11.40
C PRO A 186 1.10 19.50 -11.88
N ARG A 187 2.28 20.01 -12.24
CA ARG A 187 2.49 21.38 -12.74
C ARG A 187 2.46 21.45 -14.26
N ASN A 188 2.87 20.37 -14.92
CA ASN A 188 2.87 20.22 -16.36
C ASN A 188 2.29 18.87 -16.77
N PRO A 189 0.97 18.75 -16.88
CA PRO A 189 0.32 17.47 -17.16
C PRO A 189 0.64 16.87 -18.53
N LYS A 190 1.38 17.58 -19.37
CA LYS A 190 1.94 17.02 -20.60
C LYS A 190 3.10 16.06 -20.33
N LEU A 191 3.76 16.21 -19.17
CA LEU A 191 4.85 15.32 -18.77
C LEU A 191 4.27 14.11 -18.01
N VAL A 192 4.45 12.95 -18.59
CA VAL A 192 4.07 11.67 -18.01
C VAL A 192 5.30 10.76 -18.04
N TYR A 193 5.70 10.28 -16.86
CA TYR A 193 6.79 9.33 -16.70
C TYR A 193 6.21 7.94 -16.46
N VAL A 194 6.68 6.96 -17.23
CA VAL A 194 6.38 5.55 -16.99
C VAL A 194 7.70 4.85 -16.69
N MET A 195 7.72 4.06 -15.65
CA MET A 195 8.88 3.27 -15.22
C MET A 195 8.48 1.82 -15.08
N TRP A 196 9.40 0.90 -15.40
CA TRP A 196 9.12 -0.53 -15.32
C TRP A 196 10.40 -1.35 -15.13
N ARG A 197 10.23 -2.58 -14.74
CA ARG A 197 11.29 -3.58 -14.70
C ARG A 197 11.32 -4.35 -16.02
N ARG A 198 12.48 -4.51 -16.59
CA ARG A 198 12.73 -5.39 -17.73
C ARG A 198 13.56 -6.58 -17.30
N ALA A 199 13.01 -7.77 -17.44
CA ALA A 199 13.70 -9.03 -17.20
C ALA A 199 14.08 -9.69 -18.52
N TYR A 200 15.12 -10.49 -18.46
CA TYR A 200 15.67 -11.24 -19.59
C TYR A 200 15.60 -12.72 -19.26
N PRO A 201 15.08 -13.59 -20.13
CA PRO A 201 15.12 -15.02 -19.92
C PRO A 201 16.58 -15.51 -19.83
N PRO A 202 16.86 -16.67 -19.26
CA PRO A 202 18.18 -17.31 -19.33
C PRO A 202 18.62 -17.45 -20.78
N ALA A 203 19.92 -17.27 -21.03
CA ALA A 203 20.51 -17.47 -22.36
C ALA A 203 20.40 -18.95 -22.80
N ASP A 204 20.53 -19.87 -21.84
CA ASP A 204 20.41 -21.32 -22.08
C ASP A 204 19.22 -21.90 -21.34
N PRO A 205 18.53 -22.93 -21.88
CA PRO A 205 17.52 -23.68 -21.16
C PRO A 205 18.10 -24.27 -19.86
N GLY A 206 17.54 -23.85 -18.70
CA GLY A 206 18.06 -24.20 -17.39
C GLY A 206 19.22 -23.33 -16.90
N GLY A 207 19.63 -22.32 -17.67
CA GLY A 207 20.63 -21.32 -17.29
C GLY A 207 20.16 -20.41 -16.16
N ARG A 208 21.08 -19.64 -15.58
CA ARG A 208 20.73 -18.65 -14.54
C ARG A 208 19.93 -17.50 -15.13
N PRO A 209 18.86 -17.04 -14.45
CA PRO A 209 18.18 -15.82 -14.85
C PRO A 209 19.17 -14.65 -14.97
N ARG A 210 19.08 -13.91 -16.07
CA ARG A 210 19.83 -12.65 -16.21
C ARG A 210 19.24 -11.60 -15.28
N PRO A 211 20.05 -10.71 -14.67
CA PRO A 211 19.54 -9.65 -13.82
C PRO A 211 18.54 -8.75 -14.53
N SER A 212 17.49 -8.36 -13.81
CA SER A 212 16.51 -7.40 -14.34
C SER A 212 17.08 -5.98 -14.29
N ARG A 213 16.58 -5.11 -15.15
CA ARG A 213 16.97 -3.70 -15.24
C ARG A 213 15.75 -2.79 -15.14
N ALA A 214 15.95 -1.63 -14.54
CA ALA A 214 14.94 -0.58 -14.49
C ALA A 214 14.99 0.27 -15.77
N TYR A 215 13.83 0.50 -16.37
CA TYR A 215 13.65 1.35 -17.55
C TYR A 215 12.61 2.43 -17.28
N PHE A 216 12.68 3.50 -18.07
CA PHE A 216 11.66 4.53 -18.10
C PHE A 216 11.46 5.08 -19.52
N ALA A 217 10.30 5.69 -19.74
CA ALA A 217 10.00 6.52 -20.90
C ALA A 217 9.22 7.77 -20.46
N VAL A 218 9.33 8.82 -21.25
CA VAL A 218 8.69 10.11 -20.96
C VAL A 218 7.80 10.51 -22.12
N SER A 219 6.58 10.90 -21.79
CA SER A 219 5.68 11.61 -22.72
C SER A 219 5.78 13.11 -22.47
N HIS A 220 5.70 13.89 -23.53
CA HIS A 220 5.64 15.35 -23.53
C HIS A 220 4.30 15.90 -24.03
N ASP A 221 3.33 15.03 -24.29
CA ASP A 221 2.02 15.34 -24.86
C ASP A 221 0.84 14.76 -24.05
N GLY A 222 1.09 14.44 -22.77
CA GLY A 222 0.07 13.91 -21.86
C GLY A 222 -0.26 12.44 -22.10
N GLY A 223 0.73 11.65 -22.51
CA GLY A 223 0.60 10.21 -22.72
C GLY A 223 0.08 9.81 -24.10
N ALA A 224 -0.04 10.75 -25.04
CA ALA A 224 -0.43 10.42 -26.41
C ALA A 224 0.69 9.72 -27.18
N THR A 225 1.94 10.10 -26.90
CA THR A 225 3.15 9.43 -27.40
C THR A 225 4.21 9.36 -26.31
N PHE A 226 5.14 8.42 -26.44
CA PHE A 226 6.28 8.28 -25.53
C PHE A 226 7.59 8.29 -26.29
N GLY A 227 8.61 8.87 -25.69
CA GLY A 227 9.99 8.76 -26.15
C GLY A 227 10.54 7.35 -26.02
N PRO A 228 11.77 7.10 -26.49
CA PRO A 228 12.38 5.78 -26.42
C PRO A 228 12.59 5.31 -24.97
N ALA A 229 12.43 4.00 -24.77
CA ALA A 229 12.74 3.35 -23.50
C ALA A 229 14.23 3.56 -23.16
N THR A 230 14.49 4.13 -21.99
CA THR A 230 15.83 4.44 -21.52
C THR A 230 16.10 3.68 -20.23
N GLN A 231 17.26 3.06 -20.10
CA GLN A 231 17.67 2.41 -18.87
C GLN A 231 17.90 3.46 -17.78
N LEU A 232 17.31 3.25 -16.61
CA LEU A 232 17.38 4.21 -15.51
C LEU A 232 18.81 4.33 -14.94
N LEU A 233 19.51 3.20 -14.82
CA LEU A 233 20.83 3.10 -14.22
C LEU A 233 21.67 2.04 -14.95
N ASP A 234 22.99 2.21 -14.96
CA ASP A 234 23.95 1.36 -15.69
C ASP A 234 24.33 0.07 -14.97
N PHE A 235 23.57 -0.39 -14.00
CA PHE A 235 23.87 -1.64 -13.30
C PHE A 235 22.66 -2.55 -13.23
N ASP A 236 22.96 -3.83 -13.13
CA ASP A 236 21.96 -4.87 -13.05
C ASP A 236 21.25 -4.80 -11.70
N LEU A 237 19.95 -4.62 -11.75
CA LEU A 237 19.11 -4.61 -10.59
C LEU A 237 18.30 -5.91 -10.54
N GLY A 238 18.49 -6.72 -9.51
CA GLY A 238 17.50 -7.70 -9.14
C GLY A 238 16.31 -6.99 -8.49
N THR A 239 15.65 -6.10 -9.24
CA THR A 239 14.67 -5.17 -8.69
C THR A 239 13.27 -5.55 -9.11
N ASP A 240 12.34 -5.18 -8.28
CA ASP A 240 10.97 -4.93 -8.64
C ASP A 240 10.89 -3.56 -9.35
N GLY A 241 9.80 -3.23 -10.03
CA GLY A 241 9.69 -2.03 -10.86
C GLY A 241 9.87 -0.73 -10.04
N PRO A 242 10.57 0.29 -10.57
CA PRO A 242 10.75 1.54 -9.86
C PRO A 242 9.48 2.37 -9.84
N HIS A 243 9.12 2.92 -8.66
CA HIS A 243 8.00 3.82 -8.49
C HIS A 243 8.41 5.27 -8.76
N PRO A 244 7.85 5.95 -9.79
CA PRO A 244 8.12 7.34 -10.05
C PRO A 244 7.34 8.27 -9.12
N LEU A 245 7.99 9.35 -8.69
CA LEU A 245 7.36 10.46 -8.00
C LEU A 245 7.93 11.79 -8.51
N ILE A 246 7.09 12.77 -8.81
CA ILE A 246 7.53 14.06 -9.33
C ILE A 246 7.31 15.12 -8.27
N VAL A 247 8.39 15.79 -7.85
CA VAL A 247 8.36 16.85 -6.86
C VAL A 247 9.19 18.04 -7.32
N GLY A 248 8.55 19.18 -7.54
CA GLY A 248 9.22 20.29 -8.19
C GLY A 248 9.75 19.86 -9.56
N ASP A 249 10.96 20.24 -9.90
CA ASP A 249 11.60 19.88 -11.18
C ASP A 249 12.31 18.50 -11.15
N ALA A 250 12.23 17.80 -10.01
CA ALA A 250 12.91 16.55 -9.84
C ALA A 250 11.96 15.34 -10.03
N VAL A 251 12.48 14.33 -10.67
CA VAL A 251 11.86 13.01 -10.78
C VAL A 251 12.61 12.06 -9.85
N TYR A 252 11.87 11.39 -9.00
CA TYR A 252 12.36 10.40 -8.06
C TYR A 252 11.92 9.02 -8.54
N ALA A 253 12.80 8.03 -8.49
CA ALA A 253 12.51 6.63 -8.75
C ALA A 253 12.87 5.82 -7.51
N PHE A 254 11.87 5.26 -6.84
CA PHE A 254 12.04 4.44 -5.64
C PHE A 254 12.03 2.97 -6.03
N TYR A 255 12.99 2.20 -5.53
CA TYR A 255 13.13 0.80 -5.91
C TYR A 255 13.87 -0.02 -4.86
N ARG A 256 13.74 -1.32 -5.00
CA ARG A 256 14.42 -2.33 -4.21
C ARG A 256 15.55 -2.97 -5.03
N GLN A 257 16.67 -3.21 -4.41
CA GLN A 257 17.76 -4.02 -4.98
C GLN A 257 18.03 -5.22 -4.07
N ALA A 258 17.75 -6.42 -4.55
CA ALA A 258 18.21 -7.62 -3.88
C ALA A 258 19.71 -7.78 -4.10
N ALA A 259 20.42 -8.35 -3.12
CA ALA A 259 21.80 -8.76 -3.37
C ALA A 259 21.82 -9.75 -4.54
N PRO A 260 22.82 -9.67 -5.44
CA PRO A 260 22.99 -10.70 -6.43
C PRO A 260 23.09 -12.04 -5.71
N PRO A 261 22.44 -13.11 -6.24
CA PRO A 261 22.60 -14.43 -5.67
C PRO A 261 24.11 -14.72 -5.57
N LEU A 262 24.56 -15.09 -4.38
CA LEU A 262 25.93 -15.52 -4.19
C LEU A 262 26.25 -16.57 -5.27
N PRO A 263 27.46 -16.57 -5.85
CA PRO A 263 27.88 -17.63 -6.76
C PRO A 263 27.80 -18.95 -5.98
N THR A 264 26.68 -19.62 -6.07
CA THR A 264 26.50 -20.91 -5.43
C THR A 264 27.07 -21.96 -6.34
N GLU A 265 28.05 -22.67 -5.85
CA GLU A 265 28.22 -24.05 -6.23
C GLU A 265 26.84 -24.71 -6.11
N ALA A 266 26.43 -25.44 -7.15
CA ALA A 266 25.06 -25.89 -7.39
C ALA A 266 24.48 -26.89 -6.35
N SER A 267 25.03 -26.95 -5.15
CA SER A 267 24.65 -27.89 -4.08
C SER A 267 24.59 -27.29 -2.68
N ALA A 268 24.71 -25.96 -2.53
CA ALA A 268 24.51 -25.37 -1.21
C ALA A 268 23.03 -25.44 -0.82
N LEU A 269 22.74 -26.07 0.30
CA LEU A 269 21.45 -25.98 0.98
C LEU A 269 21.00 -24.52 1.03
N PRO A 270 19.69 -24.22 0.90
CA PRO A 270 19.20 -22.85 1.00
C PRO A 270 19.76 -22.18 2.24
N SER A 271 20.40 -21.04 2.06
CA SER A 271 20.90 -20.28 3.20
C SER A 271 19.72 -19.99 4.15
N ALA A 272 19.86 -20.41 5.40
CA ALA A 272 18.88 -20.11 6.43
C ALA A 272 18.74 -18.59 6.69
N THR A 273 19.61 -17.79 6.09
CA THR A 273 19.66 -16.34 6.26
C THR A 273 19.16 -15.66 4.99
N PRO A 274 18.02 -14.93 5.03
CA PRO A 274 17.52 -14.17 3.89
C PRO A 274 18.59 -13.19 3.34
N PRO A 275 18.61 -12.94 2.03
CA PRO A 275 19.60 -12.03 1.44
C PRO A 275 19.39 -10.61 1.93
N LEU A 276 20.48 -9.86 2.05
CA LEU A 276 20.43 -8.43 2.32
C LEU A 276 19.79 -7.72 1.13
N THR A 277 18.74 -7.00 1.39
CA THR A 277 18.02 -6.18 0.42
C THR A 277 18.26 -4.71 0.74
N ARG A 278 18.42 -3.89 -0.27
CA ARG A 278 18.61 -2.44 -0.11
C ARG A 278 17.51 -1.70 -0.82
N LEU A 279 17.00 -0.68 -0.16
CA LEU A 279 16.01 0.24 -0.70
C LEU A 279 16.70 1.52 -1.14
N PHE A 280 16.44 1.96 -2.35
CA PHE A 280 17.07 3.11 -2.94
C PHE A 280 16.07 4.12 -3.49
N VAL A 281 16.55 5.33 -3.61
CA VAL A 281 15.95 6.37 -4.45
C VAL A 281 16.98 6.82 -5.48
N ALA A 282 16.59 6.90 -6.74
CA ALA A 282 17.33 7.60 -7.78
C ALA A 282 16.63 8.93 -8.07
N VAL A 283 17.39 10.00 -8.19
CA VAL A 283 16.87 11.35 -8.39
C VAL A 283 17.45 11.96 -9.66
N SER A 284 16.60 12.43 -10.56
CA SER A 284 16.98 13.23 -11.72
C SER A 284 16.39 14.63 -11.60
N ARG A 285 17.20 15.65 -11.94
CA ARG A 285 16.80 17.06 -11.98
C ARG A 285 16.86 17.66 -13.39
N ASP A 286 17.09 16.82 -14.39
CA ASP A 286 17.28 17.21 -15.79
C ASP A 286 16.40 16.40 -16.75
N GLY A 287 15.23 15.93 -16.26
CA GLY A 287 14.24 15.19 -17.05
C GLY A 287 14.63 13.75 -17.36
N GLY A 288 15.44 13.11 -16.50
CA GLY A 288 15.84 11.72 -16.65
C GLY A 288 17.17 11.52 -17.39
N ARG A 289 17.91 12.59 -17.72
CA ARG A 289 19.19 12.48 -18.43
C ARG A 289 20.32 12.00 -17.53
N ARG A 290 20.31 12.41 -16.28
CA ARG A 290 21.27 12.00 -15.26
C ARG A 290 20.56 11.65 -13.97
N TRP A 291 21.05 10.63 -13.28
CA TRP A 291 20.48 10.14 -12.03
C TRP A 291 21.55 10.07 -10.96
N SER A 292 21.24 10.54 -9.78
CA SER A 292 21.99 10.30 -8.55
C SER A 292 21.23 9.34 -7.66
N ARG A 293 21.95 8.47 -6.93
CA ARG A 293 21.35 7.44 -6.10
C ARG A 293 21.69 7.63 -4.63
N SER A 294 20.71 7.39 -3.76
CA SER A 294 20.88 7.34 -2.31
C SER A 294 20.16 6.12 -1.72
N GLU A 295 20.68 5.58 -0.64
CA GLU A 295 20.07 4.48 0.09
C GLU A 295 19.04 5.01 1.08
N ILE A 296 17.87 4.35 1.13
CA ILE A 296 16.81 4.63 2.10
C ILE A 296 17.00 3.75 3.33
N ALA A 297 17.20 2.45 3.11
CA ALA A 297 17.40 1.45 4.13
C ALA A 297 18.09 0.21 3.57
N ALA A 298 18.77 -0.53 4.45
CA ALA A 298 19.26 -1.86 4.17
C ALA A 298 18.80 -2.81 5.26
N ALA A 299 18.14 -3.89 4.87
CA ALA A 299 17.67 -4.91 5.79
C ALA A 299 17.47 -6.22 5.05
N ARG A 300 17.30 -7.32 5.79
CA ARG A 300 17.02 -8.61 5.18
C ARG A 300 15.57 -8.68 4.76
N ASP A 301 15.33 -9.25 3.60
CA ASP A 301 13.98 -9.52 3.06
C ASP A 301 13.08 -8.26 3.00
N ALA A 302 13.67 -7.09 2.70
CA ALA A 302 12.89 -5.88 2.57
C ALA A 302 12.03 -5.89 1.31
N SER A 303 10.76 -5.42 1.43
CA SER A 303 9.89 -5.18 0.28
C SER A 303 10.26 -3.89 -0.45
N GLU A 304 9.66 -3.67 -1.61
CA GLU A 304 9.63 -2.35 -2.23
C GLU A 304 9.05 -1.31 -1.27
N PRO A 305 9.56 -0.08 -1.27
CA PRO A 305 8.98 0.98 -0.48
C PRO A 305 7.72 1.53 -1.18
N ALA A 306 6.59 1.54 -0.49
CA ALA A 306 5.44 2.35 -0.86
C ALA A 306 5.71 3.80 -0.45
N VAL A 307 5.59 4.75 -1.39
CA VAL A 307 6.06 6.13 -1.19
C VAL A 307 4.99 7.17 -1.50
N ALA A 308 5.03 8.28 -0.78
CA ALA A 308 4.22 9.45 -1.07
C ALA A 308 4.95 10.76 -0.69
N TYR A 309 4.52 11.87 -1.29
CA TYR A 309 5.02 13.20 -0.97
C TYR A 309 3.89 14.11 -0.49
N ASP A 310 4.07 14.68 0.69
CA ASP A 310 3.18 15.70 1.26
C ASP A 310 3.67 17.09 0.85
N GLY A 311 3.02 17.69 -0.12
CA GLY A 311 3.37 19.02 -0.60
C GLY A 311 3.15 20.13 0.43
N ALA A 312 2.20 19.95 1.36
CA ALA A 312 1.93 20.93 2.42
C ALA A 312 3.02 20.93 3.50
N ARG A 313 3.50 19.74 3.88
CA ARG A 313 4.59 19.57 4.85
C ARG A 313 5.98 19.57 4.20
N LYS A 314 6.05 19.49 2.87
CA LYS A 314 7.29 19.29 2.10
C LYS A 314 8.06 18.08 2.61
N GLN A 315 7.37 16.95 2.72
CA GLN A 315 7.90 15.75 3.34
C GLN A 315 7.62 14.53 2.49
N PHE A 316 8.62 13.69 2.27
CA PHE A 316 8.48 12.35 1.71
C PHE A 316 8.21 11.35 2.82
N TYR A 317 7.43 10.33 2.51
CA TYR A 317 7.13 9.21 3.39
C TYR A 317 7.35 7.91 2.64
N ALA A 318 7.91 6.92 3.33
CA ALA A 318 8.10 5.57 2.82
C ALA A 318 7.66 4.53 3.85
N ALA A 319 7.01 3.48 3.41
CA ALA A 319 6.67 2.32 4.21
C ALA A 319 7.11 1.04 3.47
N TRP A 320 7.68 0.08 4.19
CA TRP A 320 8.11 -1.21 3.67
C TRP A 320 8.05 -2.26 4.78
N HIS A 321 8.15 -3.54 4.43
CA HIS A 321 8.42 -4.58 5.42
C HIS A 321 9.86 -5.05 5.33
N ASP A 322 10.41 -5.47 6.47
CA ASP A 322 11.67 -6.20 6.54
C ASP A 322 11.79 -6.98 7.87
N ASN A 323 12.76 -7.90 7.91
CA ASN A 323 12.98 -8.75 9.08
C ASN A 323 14.15 -8.31 9.96
N ARG A 324 14.38 -7.01 10.13
CA ARG A 324 15.46 -6.49 11.00
C ARG A 324 15.31 -6.85 12.46
N ARG A 325 14.12 -7.29 12.90
CA ARG A 325 13.91 -7.75 14.27
C ARG A 325 13.96 -9.27 14.33
N ASP A 326 13.06 -10.01 14.01
CA ASP A 326 13.06 -11.48 14.00
C ASP A 326 12.09 -12.02 12.95
N GLU A 327 11.05 -11.23 12.67
CA GLU A 327 10.01 -11.50 11.72
C GLU A 327 9.88 -10.32 10.76
N LEU A 328 9.05 -10.44 9.72
CA LEU A 328 8.73 -9.31 8.85
C LEU A 328 7.80 -8.37 9.59
N ASP A 329 8.28 -7.18 9.82
CA ASP A 329 7.55 -6.07 10.43
C ASP A 329 7.35 -4.94 9.41
N VAL A 330 6.33 -4.11 9.59
CA VAL A 330 6.10 -2.92 8.79
C VAL A 330 6.82 -1.72 9.38
N TRP A 331 7.67 -1.12 8.56
CA TRP A 331 8.49 0.02 8.91
C TRP A 331 8.08 1.27 8.14
N PHE A 332 8.33 2.42 8.76
CA PHE A 332 8.06 3.74 8.20
C PHE A 332 9.26 4.66 8.38
N SER A 333 9.54 5.47 7.37
CA SER A 333 10.52 6.54 7.45
C SER A 333 10.02 7.79 6.73
N SER A 334 10.60 8.94 7.05
CA SER A 334 10.30 10.21 6.42
C SER A 334 11.57 10.95 6.01
N SER A 335 11.47 11.81 4.99
CA SER A 335 12.59 12.56 4.47
C SER A 335 12.15 13.96 4.01
N PRO A 336 12.89 15.03 4.32
CA PRO A 336 12.59 16.37 3.85
C PRO A 336 12.97 16.60 2.37
N ASP A 337 13.86 15.78 1.83
CA ASP A 337 14.47 15.97 0.51
C ASP A 337 14.36 14.73 -0.40
N GLY A 338 13.81 13.63 0.12
CA GLY A 338 13.73 12.35 -0.57
C GLY A 338 15.06 11.57 -0.62
N VAL A 339 16.11 12.10 -0.02
CA VAL A 339 17.49 11.55 -0.05
C VAL A 339 17.98 11.19 1.35
N SER A 340 17.72 12.07 2.31
CA SER A 340 18.11 11.92 3.73
C SER A 340 16.92 11.38 4.53
N TRP A 341 16.99 10.13 4.99
CA TRP A 341 15.85 9.44 5.62
C TRP A 341 16.03 9.33 7.13
N SER A 342 14.92 9.47 7.85
CA SER A 342 14.88 9.27 9.30
C SER A 342 15.11 7.81 9.67
N GLN A 343 15.48 7.56 10.93
CA GLN A 343 15.50 6.20 11.45
C GLN A 343 14.10 5.56 11.31
N PRO A 344 14.01 4.32 10.82
CA PRO A 344 12.75 3.62 10.65
C PRO A 344 11.98 3.45 11.96
N LYS A 345 10.67 3.64 11.89
CA LYS A 345 9.71 3.41 12.98
C LYS A 345 8.84 2.21 12.68
N LEU A 346 8.60 1.38 13.69
CA LEU A 346 7.69 0.26 13.62
C LEU A 346 6.24 0.75 13.56
N LEU A 347 5.42 0.19 12.67
CA LEU A 347 4.00 0.52 12.52
C LEU A 347 3.05 -0.54 13.07
N ASN A 348 3.39 -1.82 12.95
CA ASN A 348 2.56 -2.88 13.52
C ASN A 348 2.65 -2.85 15.05
N ASP A 349 1.52 -3.10 15.70
CA ASP A 349 1.34 -3.02 17.15
C ASP A 349 1.04 -4.40 17.80
N ASP A 350 1.27 -5.47 17.06
CA ASP A 350 1.15 -6.82 17.59
C ASP A 350 2.11 -7.06 18.76
N PRO A 351 1.73 -7.91 19.73
CA PRO A 351 2.56 -8.20 20.89
C PRO A 351 3.91 -8.80 20.49
N ARG A 352 4.97 -8.33 21.14
CA ARG A 352 6.32 -8.89 20.93
C ARG A 352 6.33 -10.40 21.19
N GLY A 353 6.99 -11.13 20.30
CA GLY A 353 7.20 -12.57 20.45
C GLY A 353 6.09 -13.43 19.89
N MET A 354 5.07 -12.86 19.25
CA MET A 354 4.07 -13.63 18.51
C MET A 354 4.65 -14.38 17.30
N ARG A 355 5.80 -13.94 16.80
CA ARG A 355 6.46 -14.51 15.61
C ARG A 355 5.54 -14.60 14.40
N VAL A 356 4.82 -13.52 14.16
CA VAL A 356 3.90 -13.37 13.03
C VAL A 356 4.44 -12.32 12.07
N GLY A 357 4.30 -12.56 10.77
CA GLY A 357 4.81 -11.65 9.76
C GLY A 357 3.77 -10.62 9.31
N GLN A 358 4.24 -9.45 8.92
CA GLN A 358 3.48 -8.40 8.27
C GLN A 358 4.08 -8.13 6.89
N HIS A 359 3.23 -8.08 5.83
CA HIS A 359 3.69 -8.11 4.46
C HIS A 359 3.07 -7.04 3.57
N TYR A 360 3.82 -6.58 2.59
CA TYR A 360 3.37 -5.75 1.46
C TYR A 360 2.63 -4.48 1.89
N PRO A 361 3.23 -3.62 2.75
CA PRO A 361 2.58 -2.37 3.11
C PRO A 361 2.38 -1.48 1.88
N GLN A 362 1.23 -0.83 1.81
CA GLN A 362 0.90 0.21 0.87
C GLN A 362 0.58 1.48 1.60
N LEU A 363 1.05 2.62 1.09
CA LEU A 363 0.96 3.92 1.72
C LEU A 363 0.27 4.91 0.80
N THR A 364 -0.65 5.69 1.36
CA THR A 364 -1.32 6.77 0.65
C THR A 364 -1.45 8.01 1.53
N LEU A 365 -1.63 9.16 0.88
CA LEU A 365 -1.92 10.43 1.54
C LEU A 365 -3.33 10.89 1.23
N SER A 366 -4.07 11.20 2.27
CA SER A 366 -5.35 11.89 2.11
C SER A 366 -5.17 13.37 1.75
N PRO A 367 -6.18 14.02 1.14
CA PRO A 367 -6.10 15.44 0.80
C PRO A 367 -5.82 16.39 1.98
N ASN A 368 -6.13 15.97 3.22
CA ASN A 368 -5.86 16.73 4.45
C ASN A 368 -4.53 16.35 5.13
N GLY A 369 -3.66 15.61 4.43
CA GLY A 369 -2.32 15.26 4.90
C GLY A 369 -2.29 14.14 5.94
N ARG A 370 -3.38 13.34 6.12
CA ARG A 370 -3.33 12.10 6.87
C ARG A 370 -2.59 11.04 6.05
N ILE A 371 -1.66 10.35 6.68
CA ILE A 371 -0.95 9.20 6.12
C ILE A 371 -1.74 7.96 6.52
N ASP A 372 -2.09 7.11 5.56
CA ASP A 372 -2.73 5.83 5.79
C ASP A 372 -1.85 4.73 5.22
N VAL A 373 -1.63 3.66 6.00
CA VAL A 373 -0.82 2.50 5.60
C VAL A 373 -1.63 1.23 5.85
N ALA A 374 -1.71 0.36 4.85
CA ALA A 374 -2.37 -0.94 4.96
C ALA A 374 -1.41 -2.06 4.56
N TRP A 375 -1.55 -3.25 5.17
CA TRP A 375 -0.68 -4.41 4.94
C TRP A 375 -1.40 -5.72 5.23
N TYR A 376 -0.86 -6.84 4.74
CA TYR A 376 -1.27 -8.16 5.22
C TYR A 376 -0.58 -8.51 6.52
N ASP A 377 -1.33 -9.11 7.44
CA ASP A 377 -0.93 -9.43 8.81
C ASP A 377 -1.38 -10.84 9.20
N TRP A 378 -0.49 -11.60 9.80
CA TRP A 378 -0.76 -12.98 10.22
C TRP A 378 -1.10 -13.10 11.71
N ARG A 379 -1.28 -11.98 12.43
CA ARG A 379 -1.59 -12.01 13.88
C ARG A 379 -2.87 -12.76 14.25
N ASP A 380 -3.80 -12.88 13.31
CA ASP A 380 -5.08 -13.58 13.49
C ASP A 380 -5.01 -15.06 13.07
N ASP A 381 -3.86 -15.55 12.63
CA ASP A 381 -3.68 -16.96 12.32
C ASP A 381 -3.66 -17.78 13.61
N PRO A 382 -4.62 -18.72 13.79
CA PRO A 382 -4.65 -19.56 14.99
C PRO A 382 -3.47 -20.55 15.07
N PHE A 383 -2.74 -20.74 13.96
CA PHE A 383 -1.59 -21.61 13.86
C PHE A 383 -0.39 -20.86 13.28
N PRO A 384 0.11 -19.80 13.92
CA PRO A 384 1.20 -19.04 13.38
C PRO A 384 2.43 -19.93 13.23
N ALA A 385 2.81 -20.19 11.99
CA ALA A 385 4.10 -20.81 11.73
C ALA A 385 5.16 -19.72 11.90
N PRO A 386 6.29 -19.99 12.57
CA PRO A 386 7.38 -19.04 12.61
C PRO A 386 7.80 -18.68 11.18
N SER A 387 7.88 -17.42 10.88
CA SER A 387 8.30 -16.90 9.57
C SER A 387 9.81 -17.04 9.35
N VAL A 388 10.47 -17.86 10.18
CA VAL A 388 11.90 -18.13 10.05
C VAL A 388 12.16 -18.59 8.64
N GLY A 389 12.79 -17.70 7.89
CA GLY A 389 13.15 -17.85 6.51
C GLY A 389 13.98 -19.11 6.26
N THR A 390 13.32 -20.22 6.12
CA THR A 390 13.80 -21.22 5.20
C THR A 390 13.51 -20.65 3.82
N GLY A 391 14.34 -19.68 3.43
CA GLY A 391 14.32 -19.17 2.08
C GLY A 391 14.49 -20.34 1.15
N ASN A 392 13.39 -20.82 0.60
CA ASN A 392 13.48 -21.57 -0.62
C ASN A 392 14.15 -20.66 -1.62
N VAL A 393 15.16 -21.18 -2.30
CA VAL A 393 15.88 -20.52 -3.40
C VAL A 393 14.92 -19.97 -4.47
N LEU A 394 13.67 -20.39 -4.44
CA LEU A 394 12.58 -19.95 -5.31
C LEU A 394 11.65 -18.90 -4.66
N GLY A 395 11.95 -18.43 -3.45
CA GLY A 395 11.13 -17.42 -2.78
C GLY A 395 9.71 -17.89 -2.44
N THR A 396 9.52 -19.19 -2.28
CA THR A 396 8.23 -19.74 -1.87
C THR A 396 8.05 -19.51 -0.37
N PHE A 397 7.03 -18.78 -0.02
CA PHE A 397 6.62 -18.41 1.34
C PHE A 397 5.97 -19.58 2.09
N THR A 398 6.40 -20.81 1.87
CA THR A 398 5.73 -22.06 2.26
C THR A 398 5.54 -22.25 3.77
N ASN A 399 6.15 -21.41 4.61
CA ASN A 399 6.07 -21.56 6.07
C ASN A 399 5.43 -20.35 6.78
N ARG A 400 4.83 -19.43 6.04
CA ARG A 400 4.18 -18.25 6.62
C ARG A 400 2.71 -18.53 6.72
N GLY A 401 2.14 -18.59 7.90
CA GLY A 401 0.74 -18.74 8.26
C GLY A 401 -0.27 -19.16 7.16
N LYS A 402 -1.25 -19.88 7.53
CA LYS A 402 -2.29 -20.35 6.60
C LYS A 402 -3.36 -19.30 6.35
N VAL A 403 -3.49 -18.37 7.29
CA VAL A 403 -4.55 -17.37 7.32
C VAL A 403 -3.97 -15.98 7.43
N ALA A 404 -4.50 -15.05 6.68
CA ALA A 404 -4.09 -13.66 6.71
C ALA A 404 -5.26 -12.72 6.98
N SER A 405 -4.96 -11.57 7.52
CA SER A 405 -5.84 -10.40 7.62
C SER A 405 -5.23 -9.19 6.94
N VAL A 406 -6.05 -8.21 6.63
CA VAL A 406 -5.59 -6.89 6.20
C VAL A 406 -5.73 -5.92 7.37
N TYR A 407 -4.62 -5.30 7.76
CA TYR A 407 -4.60 -4.29 8.80
C TYR A 407 -4.24 -2.93 8.24
N LEU A 408 -4.65 -1.88 8.93
CA LEU A 408 -4.27 -0.51 8.61
C LEU A 408 -4.01 0.32 9.85
N THR A 409 -3.20 1.37 9.67
CA THR A 409 -2.97 2.42 10.67
C THR A 409 -2.89 3.78 9.99
N SER A 410 -3.01 4.85 10.77
CA SER A 410 -3.01 6.23 10.25
C SER A 410 -2.22 7.17 11.13
N SER A 411 -1.62 8.19 10.50
CA SER A 411 -0.98 9.32 11.19
C SER A 411 -1.53 10.64 10.69
N ARG A 412 -1.79 11.58 11.60
CA ARG A 412 -2.25 12.94 11.28
C ARG A 412 -1.18 14.01 11.48
N ASP A 413 -0.04 13.64 12.03
CA ASP A 413 1.05 14.53 12.44
C ASP A 413 2.37 14.30 11.69
N GLY A 414 2.27 13.74 10.48
CA GLY A 414 3.44 13.49 9.61
C GLY A 414 4.27 12.29 10.05
N GLY A 415 3.64 11.26 10.61
CA GLY A 415 4.30 10.02 11.02
C GLY A 415 4.96 10.09 12.41
N LYS A 416 4.68 11.14 13.19
CA LYS A 416 5.19 11.24 14.58
C LYS A 416 4.47 10.27 15.49
N THR A 417 3.14 10.21 15.38
CA THR A 417 2.28 9.28 16.12
C THR A 417 1.32 8.55 15.19
N TRP A 418 0.94 7.32 15.56
CA TRP A 418 0.09 6.44 14.78
C TRP A 418 -1.12 5.98 15.58
N SER A 419 -2.23 5.75 14.89
CA SER A 419 -3.41 5.13 15.50
C SER A 419 -3.13 3.66 15.85
N PRO A 420 -3.89 3.05 16.75
CA PRO A 420 -3.92 1.60 16.86
C PRO A 420 -4.20 0.95 15.49
N ASN A 421 -3.64 -0.22 15.28
CA ASN A 421 -3.91 -0.98 14.06
C ASN A 421 -5.36 -1.50 14.08
N VAL A 422 -6.02 -1.44 12.93
CA VAL A 422 -7.41 -1.89 12.78
C VAL A 422 -7.49 -2.87 11.63
N ARG A 423 -8.19 -3.99 11.85
CA ARG A 423 -8.44 -4.97 10.80
C ARG A 423 -9.46 -4.43 9.80
N ALA A 424 -9.14 -4.50 8.51
CA ALA A 424 -9.99 -4.04 7.42
C ALA A 424 -10.94 -5.13 6.89
N ASN A 425 -10.48 -6.37 6.85
CA ASN A 425 -11.28 -7.50 6.41
C ASN A 425 -12.19 -8.01 7.53
N ASP A 426 -13.40 -8.36 7.21
CA ASP A 426 -14.39 -8.98 8.10
C ASP A 426 -14.21 -10.50 8.20
N GLU A 427 -13.75 -11.16 7.13
CA GLU A 427 -13.42 -12.57 7.08
C GLU A 427 -11.93 -12.78 6.88
N LEU A 428 -11.40 -13.88 7.43
CA LEU A 428 -10.00 -14.23 7.29
C LEU A 428 -9.72 -14.77 5.87
N ILE A 429 -8.56 -14.45 5.34
CA ILE A 429 -8.11 -14.89 4.03
C ILE A 429 -7.42 -16.23 4.18
N ASP A 430 -8.03 -17.30 3.70
CA ASP A 430 -7.44 -18.65 3.72
C ASP A 430 -6.46 -18.80 2.55
N ARG A 431 -5.17 -18.91 2.85
CA ARG A 431 -4.10 -19.08 1.86
C ARG A 431 -3.87 -20.51 1.41
N THR A 432 -4.65 -21.45 1.94
CA THR A 432 -4.61 -22.87 1.54
C THR A 432 -5.51 -23.18 0.35
N VAL A 433 -6.34 -22.21 -0.05
CA VAL A 433 -7.21 -22.26 -1.23
C VAL A 433 -6.90 -21.07 -2.15
N GLY A 434 -7.34 -21.11 -3.38
CA GLY A 434 -7.06 -20.08 -4.39
C GLY A 434 -6.06 -20.55 -5.44
N THR A 435 -5.81 -19.74 -6.45
CA THR A 435 -5.02 -20.12 -7.64
C THR A 435 -3.58 -20.51 -7.31
N TRP A 436 -2.98 -19.87 -6.33
CA TRP A 436 -1.59 -20.09 -5.92
C TRP A 436 -1.45 -20.79 -4.56
N ALA A 437 -2.51 -21.47 -4.11
CA ALA A 437 -2.56 -22.13 -2.80
C ALA A 437 -1.42 -23.12 -2.55
N ASN A 438 -0.95 -23.81 -3.59
CA ASN A 438 0.17 -24.75 -3.49
C ASN A 438 1.48 -24.10 -2.99
N ASN A 439 1.62 -22.80 -3.19
CA ASN A 439 2.78 -22.03 -2.75
C ASN A 439 2.46 -21.09 -1.59
N TYR A 440 1.22 -21.06 -1.09
CA TYR A 440 0.71 -20.05 -0.16
C TYR A 440 0.91 -18.62 -0.67
N ASP A 441 0.84 -18.40 -1.98
CA ASP A 441 1.18 -17.16 -2.66
C ASP A 441 -0.06 -16.53 -3.31
N VAL A 442 -1.16 -16.53 -2.57
CA VAL A 442 -2.47 -15.98 -3.02
C VAL A 442 -2.61 -14.48 -2.80
N LEU A 443 -1.57 -13.81 -2.33
CA LEU A 443 -1.63 -12.40 -1.93
C LEU A 443 -0.71 -11.54 -2.79
N ALA A 444 -1.30 -10.79 -3.71
CA ALA A 444 -0.66 -9.58 -4.24
C ALA A 444 -0.80 -8.44 -3.22
N PRO A 445 0.06 -7.42 -3.22
CA PRO A 445 -0.05 -6.30 -2.29
C PRO A 445 -1.47 -5.73 -2.23
N PRO A 446 -2.00 -5.40 -1.03
CA PRO A 446 -3.29 -4.73 -0.94
C PRO A 446 -3.21 -3.34 -1.58
N ALA A 447 -4.34 -2.78 -1.95
CA ALA A 447 -4.40 -1.39 -2.40
C ALA A 447 -5.09 -0.52 -1.36
N ILE A 448 -4.66 0.73 -1.23
CA ILE A 448 -5.31 1.72 -0.38
C ILE A 448 -5.36 3.07 -1.06
N ALA A 449 -6.51 3.71 -1.03
CA ALA A 449 -6.70 5.07 -1.52
C ALA A 449 -7.49 5.89 -0.49
N SER A 450 -7.02 7.12 -0.22
CA SER A 450 -7.53 7.94 0.88
C SER A 450 -8.35 9.13 0.40
N THR A 451 -9.41 9.41 1.14
CA THR A 451 -10.18 10.64 1.08
C THR A 451 -9.91 11.49 2.33
N SER A 452 -10.42 12.72 2.37
CA SER A 452 -10.33 13.54 3.58
C SER A 452 -11.08 12.94 4.80
N ARG A 453 -12.08 12.09 4.56
CA ARG A 453 -12.94 11.50 5.60
C ARG A 453 -12.69 10.02 5.86
N GLY A 454 -12.06 9.31 4.95
CA GLY A 454 -11.91 7.87 5.02
C GLY A 454 -10.83 7.33 4.12
N ALA A 455 -10.80 6.03 3.98
CA ALA A 455 -9.99 5.30 3.03
C ALA A 455 -10.81 4.17 2.41
N VAL A 456 -10.40 3.75 1.22
CA VAL A 456 -10.87 2.52 0.57
C VAL A 456 -9.68 1.58 0.53
N VAL A 457 -9.87 0.34 0.94
CA VAL A 457 -8.85 -0.71 0.96
C VAL A 457 -9.35 -1.87 0.13
N ALA A 458 -8.52 -2.39 -0.77
CA ALA A 458 -8.84 -3.57 -1.58
C ALA A 458 -7.75 -4.63 -1.44
N TRP A 459 -8.14 -5.89 -1.51
CA TRP A 459 -7.22 -7.02 -1.36
C TRP A 459 -7.69 -8.24 -2.13
N SER A 460 -6.76 -9.17 -2.41
CA SER A 460 -7.11 -10.50 -2.91
C SER A 460 -7.71 -11.33 -1.77
N ASP A 461 -8.89 -11.89 -2.00
CA ASP A 461 -9.71 -12.57 -1.00
C ASP A 461 -10.07 -13.99 -1.47
N THR A 462 -10.11 -14.94 -0.57
CA THR A 462 -10.39 -16.33 -0.86
C THR A 462 -11.70 -16.84 -0.23
N ARG A 463 -12.54 -15.96 0.32
CA ARG A 463 -13.80 -16.36 1.01
C ARG A 463 -14.74 -17.19 0.15
N ASN A 464 -14.72 -17.00 -1.16
CA ASN A 464 -15.51 -17.76 -2.14
C ASN A 464 -14.73 -18.94 -2.74
N ALA A 465 -13.47 -19.14 -2.33
CA ALA A 465 -12.65 -20.23 -2.81
C ALA A 465 -13.01 -21.55 -2.15
N THR A 466 -12.87 -22.60 -2.91
CA THR A 466 -12.86 -23.97 -2.41
C THR A 466 -11.64 -24.71 -2.93
N VAL A 467 -11.32 -25.85 -2.36
CA VAL A 467 -10.22 -26.70 -2.86
C VAL A 467 -10.41 -27.06 -4.34
N LEU A 468 -11.66 -27.09 -4.82
CA LEU A 468 -11.99 -27.42 -6.20
C LEU A 468 -12.08 -26.20 -7.12
N SER A 469 -12.63 -25.08 -6.63
CA SER A 469 -12.83 -23.90 -7.47
C SER A 469 -11.58 -23.04 -7.60
N GLN A 470 -10.71 -23.01 -6.59
CA GLN A 470 -9.52 -22.16 -6.51
C GLN A 470 -9.79 -20.67 -6.82
N SER A 471 -11.03 -20.24 -6.61
CA SER A 471 -11.45 -18.86 -6.93
C SER A 471 -10.77 -17.86 -6.01
N GLN A 472 -10.35 -16.75 -6.56
CA GLN A 472 -9.94 -15.56 -5.82
C GLN A 472 -10.74 -14.38 -6.33
N ASP A 473 -11.14 -13.50 -5.44
CA ASP A 473 -11.89 -12.29 -5.76
C ASP A 473 -11.17 -11.08 -5.20
N ILE A 474 -11.50 -9.89 -5.67
CA ILE A 474 -11.10 -8.66 -5.01
C ILE A 474 -12.18 -8.29 -4.00
N ALA A 475 -11.82 -8.24 -2.72
CA ALA A 475 -12.65 -7.67 -1.68
C ALA A 475 -12.26 -6.21 -1.41
N VAL A 476 -13.24 -5.40 -1.08
CA VAL A 476 -13.08 -3.96 -0.84
C VAL A 476 -13.77 -3.57 0.45
N ALA A 477 -13.10 -2.84 1.32
CA ALA A 477 -13.70 -2.22 2.50
C ALA A 477 -13.54 -0.70 2.46
N THR A 478 -14.53 0.00 3.01
CA THR A 478 -14.45 1.43 3.27
C THR A 478 -14.18 1.68 4.74
N VAL A 479 -13.24 2.55 5.02
CA VAL A 479 -12.86 2.94 6.38
C VAL A 479 -13.23 4.40 6.60
N THR A 480 -14.01 4.67 7.64
CA THR A 480 -14.43 6.03 7.99
C THR A 480 -13.67 6.47 9.24
N PHE A 481 -13.02 7.61 9.16
CA PHE A 481 -12.37 8.23 10.32
C PHE A 481 -13.33 9.23 10.94
N GLU A 482 -13.70 9.03 12.20
CA GLU A 482 -14.48 10.02 12.93
C GLU A 482 -13.73 11.36 12.94
N THR A 483 -14.40 12.41 12.50
CA THR A 483 -14.00 13.76 12.88
C THR A 483 -14.22 13.83 14.38
N VAL A 484 -13.15 13.93 15.16
CA VAL A 484 -13.26 14.29 16.58
C VAL A 484 -13.86 15.68 16.61
N THR A 485 -15.16 15.77 16.63
CA THR A 485 -15.84 16.98 17.13
C THR A 485 -15.43 17.01 18.60
N PRO A 486 -14.69 18.03 19.07
CA PRO A 486 -14.44 18.14 20.50
C PRO A 486 -15.82 18.03 21.16
N ALA A 487 -15.96 17.10 22.10
CA ALA A 487 -17.23 16.93 22.80
C ALA A 487 -17.62 18.31 23.28
N ARG A 488 -18.66 18.89 22.68
CA ARG A 488 -19.27 20.09 23.23
C ARG A 488 -19.67 19.65 24.63
N VAL A 489 -18.98 20.21 25.62
CA VAL A 489 -19.39 20.06 27.01
C VAL A 489 -20.85 20.47 26.98
N THR A 490 -21.75 19.52 27.07
CA THR A 490 -23.18 19.80 27.03
C THR A 490 -23.41 20.79 28.16
N GLY A 491 -24.32 21.75 27.95
CA GLY A 491 -24.61 22.75 28.96
C GLY A 491 -24.87 22.14 30.35
N LEU A 492 -25.35 20.89 30.39
CA LEU A 492 -25.54 20.10 31.62
C LEU A 492 -24.20 19.74 32.29
N GLN A 493 -23.15 19.38 31.54
CA GLN A 493 -21.82 19.07 32.10
C GLN A 493 -21.10 20.35 32.56
N ALA A 494 -21.25 21.45 31.82
CA ALA A 494 -20.75 22.75 32.25
C ALA A 494 -21.48 23.26 33.50
N ALA A 495 -22.79 23.04 33.58
CA ALA A 495 -23.59 23.38 34.77
C ALA A 495 -23.20 22.51 35.97
N LEU A 496 -22.97 21.21 35.79
CA LEU A 496 -22.52 20.29 36.85
C LEU A 496 -21.12 20.68 37.38
N VAL A 497 -20.18 21.02 36.51
CA VAL A 497 -18.87 21.53 36.92
C VAL A 497 -19.02 22.87 37.63
N GLY A 498 -19.85 23.78 37.16
CA GLY A 498 -20.15 25.06 37.79
C GLY A 498 -20.78 24.90 39.16
N VAL A 499 -21.71 23.97 39.35
CA VAL A 499 -22.35 23.65 40.64
C VAL A 499 -21.35 23.04 41.61
N LEU A 500 -20.47 22.13 41.16
CA LEU A 500 -19.45 21.50 42.03
C LEU A 500 -18.39 22.50 42.46
N VAL A 501 -17.93 23.40 41.58
CA VAL A 501 -16.98 24.45 41.92
C VAL A 501 -17.65 25.50 42.84
N GLY A 502 -18.88 25.91 42.51
CA GLY A 502 -19.65 26.86 43.32
C GLY A 502 -19.96 26.33 44.72
N SER A 503 -20.34 25.07 44.84
CA SER A 503 -20.57 24.39 46.15
C SER A 503 -19.29 24.26 46.97
N GLY A 504 -18.16 23.98 46.30
CA GLY A 504 -16.85 23.92 46.97
C GLY A 504 -16.41 25.27 47.54
N ILE A 505 -16.62 26.36 46.80
CA ILE A 505 -16.30 27.73 47.21
C ILE A 505 -17.24 28.18 48.33
N ALA A 506 -18.56 27.90 48.24
CA ALA A 506 -19.54 28.24 49.28
C ALA A 506 -19.25 27.51 50.58
N MET A 507 -18.88 26.22 50.55
CA MET A 507 -18.49 25.43 51.70
C MET A 507 -17.19 25.93 52.33
N TRP A 508 -16.25 26.43 51.52
CA TRP A 508 -15.00 27.04 52.02
C TRP A 508 -15.26 28.39 52.65
N GLY A 509 -16.13 29.20 52.07
CA GLY A 509 -16.57 30.49 52.64
C GLY A 509 -17.30 30.33 53.99
N ALA A 510 -18.22 29.37 54.11
CA ALA A 510 -18.91 29.06 55.33
C ALA A 510 -17.94 28.57 56.46
N LEU A 511 -16.91 27.79 56.11
CA LEU A 511 -15.87 27.35 57.04
C LEU A 511 -14.95 28.48 57.51
N LEU A 512 -14.78 29.56 56.77
CA LEU A 512 -14.04 30.76 57.14
C LEU A 512 -14.87 31.64 58.08
N ILE A 513 -16.18 31.71 57.89
CA ILE A 513 -17.08 32.53 58.73
C ILE A 513 -17.25 31.92 60.13
N VAL A 514 -17.26 30.62 60.28
CA VAL A 514 -17.35 29.91 61.60
C VAL A 514 -16.07 30.08 62.45
N ARG A 515 -15.00 30.67 61.94
CA ARG A 515 -13.73 30.85 62.61
C ARG A 515 -13.52 32.23 63.26
N ARG A 516 -14.53 33.05 63.39
CA ARG A 516 -14.38 34.26 64.19
C ARG A 516 -14.44 33.89 65.69
N PRO A 517 -13.38 34.08 66.46
CA PRO A 517 -13.48 33.88 67.88
C PRO A 517 -14.39 34.97 68.43
N VAL A 518 -15.42 34.54 69.17
CA VAL A 518 -16.17 35.47 70.06
C VAL A 518 -15.18 35.93 71.12
N ARG A 519 -14.93 37.23 71.15
CA ARG A 519 -14.27 37.88 72.25
C ARG A 519 -15.27 38.11 73.40
#